data_ef7a805ada154111cad857d58119cf0b
#
_entry.id   ef7a805ada154111cad857d58119cf0b
#
_cell.length_a   1.000
_cell.length_b   1.000
_cell.length_c   1.000
_cell.angle_alpha   90.00
_cell.angle_beta   90.00
_cell.angle_gamma   90.00
#
_symmetry.space_group_name_H-M   'P 1'
#
loop_
_entity.id
_entity.type
_entity.pdbx_description
1 polymer ?
#
loop_
_entity_poly.entity_id
_entity_poly.type
_entity_poly.pdbx_seq_one_letter_code
_entity_poly.pdbx_strand_id
1 'polypeptide(L)'
;MNRLTTPLIARIPGSKSITNRALLLAAASAGDTRLSAPLISEDTLAFRTALTDLGIRITDADTGWDIRGGGRGPTVGATTSVACADAGTAARFLPPFAATGRGEFVFDGSDQLRARPLRPLVDALGALGARVSCGPAGALPLTVAADGLDGGDLDLDSSFSSQYLTGLLMAAPLMRRALTVRAKALVSRPYIDMTLALMRHFGATAEDHGDGTITVRPGGYRAADLTVEPDASTASYVLAAAAVTGRGVTVPGLGGTSLQGDLGFAHVLRRTGAHVAVTDAGTTVTGRPDGSLTGGFAVDMGDISDTFMTLAAIAPLADAPITIHGIGHARFKESDRIEAVARNLAALGIRTEQGPDRITIHPGATGPAEIACYRDHRIAMAFSVLGLRAGGITLDDPSCVGKTFPGFHAELRRLFPDHTTPQGI
;
A
#
# COMPACT_ATOMS: atom_id res chain seq x y z
N MET A 1 36.04 16.56 -14.70
CA MET A 1 34.98 17.41 -14.12
C MET A 1 33.65 16.72 -14.39
N ASN A 2 33.09 16.01 -13.37
CA ASN A 2 31.76 15.40 -13.48
C ASN A 2 30.73 16.54 -13.61
N ARG A 3 30.09 16.66 -14.76
CA ARG A 3 28.88 17.46 -14.87
C ARG A 3 27.83 16.72 -13.99
N LEU A 4 27.55 17.25 -12.82
CA LEU A 4 26.34 16.89 -12.06
C LEU A 4 25.17 17.24 -12.97
N THR A 5 24.66 16.28 -13.71
CA THR A 5 23.43 16.48 -14.49
C THR A 5 22.31 16.78 -13.51
N THR A 6 21.54 17.82 -13.78
CA THR A 6 20.35 18.15 -12.97
C THR A 6 19.48 16.90 -12.80
N PRO A 7 19.06 16.56 -11.58
CA PRO A 7 18.19 15.41 -11.37
C PRO A 7 16.91 15.51 -12.20
N LEU A 8 16.48 14.38 -12.74
CA LEU A 8 15.22 14.27 -13.47
C LEU A 8 14.06 14.38 -12.48
N ILE A 9 13.00 15.06 -12.87
CA ILE A 9 11.81 15.21 -12.03
C ILE A 9 10.84 14.09 -12.36
N ALA A 10 10.55 13.22 -11.36
CA ALA A 10 9.58 12.15 -11.49
C ALA A 10 8.14 12.64 -11.21
N ARG A 11 7.18 12.08 -11.94
CA ARG A 11 5.74 12.33 -11.80
C ARG A 11 5.10 11.13 -11.12
N ILE A 12 5.13 11.14 -9.80
CA ILE A 12 4.56 10.06 -8.99
C ILE A 12 3.11 10.39 -8.65
N PRO A 13 2.16 9.47 -8.88
CA PRO A 13 0.75 9.69 -8.52
C PRO A 13 0.58 9.75 -7.01
N GLY A 14 -0.58 10.22 -6.56
CA GLY A 14 -0.93 10.29 -5.14
C GLY A 14 -0.88 8.92 -4.45
N SER A 15 -0.65 8.93 -3.13
CA SER A 15 -0.58 7.71 -2.33
C SER A 15 -1.90 6.95 -2.32
N LYS A 16 -1.87 5.66 -2.71
CA LYS A 16 -3.02 4.76 -2.60
C LYS A 16 -3.49 4.64 -1.15
N SER A 17 -2.54 4.44 -0.26
CA SER A 17 -2.83 4.21 1.16
C SER A 17 -3.46 5.42 1.84
N ILE A 18 -3.05 6.63 1.48
CA ILE A 18 -3.66 7.88 1.96
C ILE A 18 -5.00 8.09 1.27
N THR A 19 -5.11 7.91 -0.04
CA THR A 19 -6.35 8.09 -0.81
C THR A 19 -7.49 7.26 -0.23
N ASN A 20 -7.29 5.94 -0.02
CA ASN A 20 -8.36 5.06 0.47
C ASN A 20 -8.75 5.38 1.93
N ARG A 21 -7.80 5.78 2.77
CA ARG A 21 -8.09 6.25 4.13
C ARG A 21 -8.87 7.55 4.12
N ALA A 22 -8.40 8.53 3.35
CA ALA A 22 -9.04 9.84 3.24
C ALA A 22 -10.48 9.74 2.69
N LEU A 23 -10.70 8.88 1.68
CA LEU A 23 -12.05 8.59 1.17
C LEU A 23 -12.99 8.08 2.27
N LEU A 24 -12.53 7.11 3.07
CA LEU A 24 -13.33 6.58 4.18
C LEU A 24 -13.57 7.63 5.27
N LEU A 25 -12.53 8.36 5.68
CA LEU A 25 -12.63 9.38 6.71
C LEU A 25 -13.54 10.52 6.28
N ALA A 26 -13.46 10.96 5.02
CA ALA A 26 -14.36 11.92 4.43
C ALA A 26 -15.81 11.43 4.40
N ALA A 27 -16.03 10.16 4.00
CA ALA A 27 -17.36 9.55 4.02
C ALA A 27 -17.96 9.46 5.42
N ALA A 28 -17.15 9.23 6.44
CA ALA A 28 -17.53 9.16 7.85
C ALA A 28 -17.71 10.54 8.51
N SER A 29 -17.23 11.62 7.88
CA SER A 29 -17.26 12.98 8.42
C SER A 29 -18.64 13.62 8.25
N ALA A 30 -18.95 14.60 9.09
CA ALA A 30 -20.11 15.47 8.88
C ALA A 30 -19.71 16.65 7.99
N GLY A 31 -20.25 16.72 6.75
CA GLY A 31 -20.01 17.82 5.81
C GLY A 31 -19.27 17.39 4.54
N ASP A 32 -18.78 18.39 3.81
CA ASP A 32 -18.14 18.21 2.51
C ASP A 32 -16.61 18.30 2.67
N THR A 33 -15.91 17.38 2.03
CA THR A 33 -14.44 17.28 1.98
C THR A 33 -13.95 17.36 0.54
N ARG A 34 -12.96 18.23 0.27
CA ARG A 34 -12.19 18.22 -0.97
C ARG A 34 -10.95 17.36 -0.81
N LEU A 35 -10.84 16.30 -1.63
CA LEU A 35 -9.64 15.46 -1.73
C LEU A 35 -8.88 15.81 -3.00
N SER A 36 -7.77 16.53 -2.87
CA SER A 36 -6.94 16.97 -3.99
C SER A 36 -5.81 15.97 -4.27
N ALA A 37 -5.46 15.80 -5.55
CA ALA A 37 -4.44 14.89 -6.04
C ALA A 37 -4.55 13.42 -5.54
N PRO A 38 -5.77 12.85 -5.41
CA PRO A 38 -5.90 11.44 -5.04
C PRO A 38 -5.26 10.56 -6.12
N LEU A 39 -4.88 9.34 -5.73
CA LEU A 39 -4.55 8.35 -6.73
C LEU A 39 -5.80 8.01 -7.56
N ILE A 40 -5.68 8.08 -8.88
CA ILE A 40 -6.70 7.56 -9.82
C ILE A 40 -6.16 6.27 -10.41
N SER A 41 -6.64 5.13 -9.90
CA SER A 41 -6.22 3.78 -10.30
C SER A 41 -7.36 2.79 -10.10
N GLU A 42 -7.21 1.58 -10.61
CA GLU A 42 -8.22 0.53 -10.45
C GLU A 42 -8.61 0.31 -8.97
N ASP A 43 -7.63 0.27 -8.07
CA ASP A 43 -7.85 0.02 -6.65
C ASP A 43 -8.64 1.16 -5.97
N THR A 44 -8.30 2.41 -6.25
CA THR A 44 -8.96 3.57 -5.64
C THR A 44 -10.32 3.86 -6.26
N LEU A 45 -10.49 3.59 -7.55
CA LEU A 45 -11.79 3.67 -8.21
C LEU A 45 -12.74 2.58 -7.69
N ALA A 46 -12.25 1.35 -7.47
CA ALA A 46 -13.05 0.29 -6.84
C ALA A 46 -13.46 0.69 -5.41
N PHE A 47 -12.55 1.29 -4.62
CA PHE A 47 -12.87 1.79 -3.27
C PHE A 47 -13.91 2.91 -3.30
N ARG A 48 -13.78 3.86 -4.24
CA ARG A 48 -14.75 4.94 -4.47
C ARG A 48 -16.13 4.38 -4.83
N THR A 49 -16.18 3.41 -5.76
CA THR A 49 -17.43 2.74 -6.17
C THR A 49 -18.08 2.06 -4.97
N ALA A 50 -17.31 1.29 -4.19
CA ALA A 50 -17.80 0.61 -3.00
C ALA A 50 -18.39 1.60 -1.96
N LEU A 51 -17.81 2.79 -1.78
CA LEU A 51 -18.40 3.85 -0.96
C LEU A 51 -19.70 4.39 -1.57
N THR A 52 -19.78 4.49 -2.90
CA THR A 52 -21.01 4.91 -3.58
C THR A 52 -22.12 3.88 -3.41
N ASP A 53 -21.80 2.56 -3.47
CA ASP A 53 -22.73 1.48 -3.16
C ASP A 53 -23.27 1.59 -1.71
N LEU A 54 -22.44 2.07 -0.78
CA LEU A 54 -22.83 2.37 0.60
C LEU A 54 -23.63 3.68 0.74
N GLY A 55 -23.97 4.36 -0.36
CA GLY A 55 -24.79 5.58 -0.38
C GLY A 55 -24.00 6.88 -0.16
N ILE A 56 -22.68 6.86 -0.21
CA ILE A 56 -21.84 8.06 -0.10
C ILE A 56 -21.78 8.79 -1.45
N ARG A 57 -22.07 10.09 -1.43
CA ARG A 57 -21.99 10.92 -2.64
C ARG A 57 -20.56 11.39 -2.86
N ILE A 58 -19.97 10.97 -3.99
CA ILE A 58 -18.63 11.39 -4.43
C ILE A 58 -18.74 11.91 -5.86
N THR A 59 -18.24 13.13 -6.10
CA THR A 59 -18.26 13.78 -7.43
C THR A 59 -16.84 14.13 -7.84
N ASP A 60 -16.61 14.17 -9.15
CA ASP A 60 -15.34 14.62 -9.68
C ASP A 60 -15.19 16.15 -9.51
N ALA A 61 -13.98 16.59 -9.25
CA ALA A 61 -13.55 17.97 -9.14
C ALA A 61 -12.29 18.19 -9.99
N ASP A 62 -11.91 19.44 -10.26
CA ASP A 62 -10.80 19.81 -11.16
C ASP A 62 -9.48 19.13 -10.81
N THR A 63 -9.20 18.95 -9.50
CA THR A 63 -7.94 18.35 -9.02
C THR A 63 -8.12 17.05 -8.24
N GLY A 64 -9.33 16.47 -8.24
CA GLY A 64 -9.61 15.27 -7.45
C GLY A 64 -11.09 14.99 -7.25
N TRP A 65 -11.51 14.81 -5.99
CA TRP A 65 -12.88 14.44 -5.64
C TRP A 65 -13.47 15.31 -4.55
N ASP A 66 -14.78 15.60 -4.67
CA ASP A 66 -15.60 16.16 -3.61
C ASP A 66 -16.44 15.04 -2.99
N ILE A 67 -16.34 14.87 -1.68
CA ILE A 67 -17.00 13.81 -0.92
C ILE A 67 -17.96 14.47 0.08
N ARG A 68 -19.26 14.08 0.03
CA ARG A 68 -20.23 14.48 1.02
C ARG A 68 -20.42 13.38 2.05
N GLY A 69 -19.86 13.58 3.22
CA GLY A 69 -19.96 12.65 4.33
C GLY A 69 -21.24 12.82 5.16
N GLY A 70 -21.68 11.71 5.77
CA GLY A 70 -22.92 11.67 6.55
C GLY A 70 -22.74 11.87 8.06
N GLY A 71 -21.51 11.96 8.58
CA GLY A 71 -21.21 12.04 10.02
C GLY A 71 -21.56 10.78 10.82
N ARG A 72 -21.84 9.68 10.13
CA ARG A 72 -22.28 8.39 10.71
C ARG A 72 -22.02 7.26 9.71
N GLY A 73 -22.19 6.01 10.18
CA GLY A 73 -22.17 4.84 9.29
C GLY A 73 -23.34 4.84 8.29
N PRO A 74 -23.21 4.09 7.18
CA PRO A 74 -24.21 4.04 6.13
C PRO A 74 -25.52 3.44 6.63
N THR A 75 -26.65 3.89 6.06
CA THR A 75 -27.98 3.37 6.39
C THR A 75 -28.71 2.99 5.11
N VAL A 76 -29.14 1.75 5.01
CA VAL A 76 -29.84 1.19 3.85
C VAL A 76 -31.13 0.49 4.28
N GLY A 77 -32.16 0.55 3.44
CA GLY A 77 -33.46 -0.07 3.70
C GLY A 77 -33.59 -1.51 3.15
N ALA A 78 -32.64 -1.95 2.35
CA ALA A 78 -32.60 -3.29 1.75
C ALA A 78 -31.17 -3.82 1.76
N THR A 79 -31.00 -5.13 1.54
CA THR A 79 -29.69 -5.74 1.37
C THR A 79 -28.91 -5.04 0.23
N THR A 80 -27.72 -4.57 0.54
CA THR A 80 -26.88 -3.82 -0.39
C THR A 80 -25.61 -4.59 -0.70
N SER A 81 -25.39 -4.86 -1.99
CA SER A 81 -24.15 -5.47 -2.48
C SER A 81 -23.06 -4.39 -2.65
N VAL A 82 -21.87 -4.69 -2.16
CA VAL A 82 -20.70 -3.79 -2.20
C VAL A 82 -19.56 -4.49 -2.95
N ALA A 83 -19.26 -4.00 -4.14
CA ALA A 83 -18.24 -4.60 -5.00
C ALA A 83 -16.84 -4.11 -4.60
N CYS A 84 -15.99 -5.01 -4.08
CA CYS A 84 -14.61 -4.70 -3.70
C CYS A 84 -13.61 -4.89 -4.84
N ALA A 85 -13.99 -5.49 -5.98
CA ALA A 85 -13.09 -5.88 -7.08
C ALA A 85 -11.82 -6.60 -6.55
N ASP A 86 -10.63 -6.07 -6.86
CA ASP A 86 -9.35 -6.55 -6.33
C ASP A 86 -8.82 -5.67 -5.16
N ALA A 87 -9.62 -4.71 -4.67
CA ALA A 87 -9.20 -3.74 -3.66
C ALA A 87 -9.22 -4.35 -2.24
N GLY A 88 -8.06 -4.82 -1.79
CA GLY A 88 -7.92 -5.38 -0.44
C GLY A 88 -8.26 -4.42 0.69
N THR A 89 -8.10 -3.12 0.48
CA THR A 89 -8.48 -2.08 1.44
C THR A 89 -10.01 -1.94 1.51
N ALA A 90 -10.74 -2.05 0.40
CA ALA A 90 -12.21 -2.03 0.42
C ALA A 90 -12.75 -3.18 1.28
N ALA A 91 -12.27 -4.41 1.05
CA ALA A 91 -12.71 -5.59 1.80
C ALA A 91 -12.34 -5.55 3.30
N ARG A 92 -11.43 -4.68 3.74
CA ARG A 92 -10.98 -4.60 5.14
C ARG A 92 -11.40 -3.34 5.87
N PHE A 93 -11.58 -2.22 5.16
CA PHE A 93 -11.91 -0.94 5.77
C PHE A 93 -13.43 -0.68 5.77
N LEU A 94 -14.12 -1.11 4.72
CA LEU A 94 -15.54 -0.79 4.57
C LEU A 94 -16.47 -1.65 5.44
N PRO A 95 -16.22 -2.95 5.72
CA PRO A 95 -17.08 -3.72 6.61
C PRO A 95 -17.17 -3.14 8.04
N PRO A 96 -16.08 -2.71 8.72
CA PRO A 96 -16.18 -2.00 9.99
C PRO A 96 -16.97 -0.70 9.90
N PHE A 97 -16.77 0.10 8.85
CA PHE A 97 -17.52 1.33 8.63
C PHE A 97 -19.01 1.03 8.43
N ALA A 98 -19.37 0.05 7.59
CA ALA A 98 -20.76 -0.36 7.37
C ALA A 98 -21.41 -0.86 8.66
N ALA A 99 -20.68 -1.60 9.47
CA ALA A 99 -21.17 -2.13 10.76
C ALA A 99 -21.54 -1.02 11.77
N THR A 100 -20.98 0.18 11.66
CA THR A 100 -21.39 1.34 12.49
C THR A 100 -22.73 1.95 12.05
N GLY A 101 -23.26 1.53 10.90
CA GLY A 101 -24.52 2.00 10.32
C GLY A 101 -25.72 1.11 10.65
N ARG A 102 -26.69 1.06 9.70
CA ARG A 102 -27.89 0.21 9.77
C ARG A 102 -28.20 -0.42 8.43
N GLY A 103 -28.59 -1.71 8.45
CA GLY A 103 -28.99 -2.47 7.27
C GLY A 103 -28.14 -3.72 7.06
N GLU A 104 -28.28 -4.33 5.90
CA GLU A 104 -27.50 -5.52 5.54
C GLU A 104 -26.63 -5.23 4.33
N PHE A 105 -25.32 -5.53 4.45
CA PHE A 105 -24.30 -5.26 3.46
C PHE A 105 -23.57 -6.55 3.10
N VAL A 106 -23.49 -6.85 1.80
CA VAL A 106 -22.78 -8.02 1.26
C VAL A 106 -21.55 -7.54 0.49
N PHE A 107 -20.37 -7.78 1.05
CA PHE A 107 -19.09 -7.45 0.43
C PHE A 107 -18.58 -8.65 -0.36
N ASP A 108 -18.18 -8.41 -1.60
CA ASP A 108 -17.60 -9.46 -2.44
C ASP A 108 -16.55 -8.87 -3.41
N GLY A 109 -15.75 -9.75 -4.03
CA GLY A 109 -14.69 -9.32 -4.93
C GLY A 109 -14.23 -10.45 -5.84
N SER A 110 -13.07 -10.25 -6.50
CA SER A 110 -12.47 -11.24 -7.38
C SER A 110 -12.04 -12.51 -6.65
N ASP A 111 -11.77 -13.57 -7.41
CA ASP A 111 -11.25 -14.83 -6.85
C ASP A 111 -9.92 -14.63 -6.13
N GLN A 112 -9.06 -13.72 -6.63
CA GLN A 112 -7.81 -13.36 -5.95
C GLN A 112 -8.07 -12.70 -4.58
N LEU A 113 -9.10 -11.85 -4.49
CA LEU A 113 -9.46 -11.21 -3.24
C LEU A 113 -10.16 -12.18 -2.27
N ARG A 114 -11.00 -13.10 -2.79
CA ARG A 114 -11.65 -14.18 -2.01
C ARG A 114 -10.64 -15.15 -1.39
N ALA A 115 -9.48 -15.34 -2.03
CA ALA A 115 -8.40 -16.16 -1.48
C ALA A 115 -7.68 -15.53 -0.27
N ARG A 116 -7.89 -14.25 0.00
CA ARG A 116 -7.21 -13.52 1.09
C ARG A 116 -7.99 -13.62 2.39
N PRO A 117 -7.33 -13.95 3.52
CA PRO A 117 -8.02 -14.17 4.80
C PRO A 117 -8.63 -12.87 5.35
N LEU A 118 -9.82 -13.02 5.98
CA LEU A 118 -10.50 -11.93 6.72
C LEU A 118 -10.90 -12.37 8.15
N ARG A 119 -10.58 -13.59 8.55
CA ARG A 119 -11.03 -14.19 9.81
C ARG A 119 -10.80 -13.29 11.03
N PRO A 120 -9.62 -12.66 11.24
CA PRO A 120 -9.42 -11.79 12.39
C PRO A 120 -10.38 -10.59 12.41
N LEU A 121 -10.72 -10.05 11.24
CA LEU A 121 -11.68 -8.95 11.12
C LEU A 121 -13.12 -9.40 11.41
N VAL A 122 -13.51 -10.58 10.91
CA VAL A 122 -14.84 -11.17 11.14
C VAL A 122 -15.06 -11.42 12.62
N ASP A 123 -14.08 -12.02 13.30
CA ASP A 123 -14.15 -12.31 14.73
C ASP A 123 -14.20 -11.00 15.56
N ALA A 124 -13.42 -9.99 15.18
CA ALA A 124 -13.43 -8.67 15.81
C ALA A 124 -14.80 -7.98 15.68
N LEU A 125 -15.40 -7.98 14.49
CA LEU A 125 -16.72 -7.41 14.28
C LEU A 125 -17.80 -8.10 15.11
N GLY A 126 -17.75 -9.45 15.20
CA GLY A 126 -18.63 -10.23 16.05
C GLY A 126 -18.48 -9.87 17.55
N ALA A 127 -17.25 -9.74 18.04
CA ALA A 127 -16.95 -9.34 19.41
C ALA A 127 -17.44 -7.92 19.74
N LEU A 128 -17.51 -7.03 18.74
CA LEU A 128 -18.01 -5.67 18.86
C LEU A 128 -19.53 -5.54 18.65
N GLY A 129 -20.25 -6.66 18.53
CA GLY A 129 -21.72 -6.72 18.49
C GLY A 129 -22.34 -6.78 17.10
N ALA A 130 -21.55 -6.82 16.01
CA ALA A 130 -22.10 -7.03 14.68
C ALA A 130 -22.47 -8.49 14.42
N ARG A 131 -23.59 -8.73 13.71
CA ARG A 131 -23.90 -10.04 13.16
C ARG A 131 -23.23 -10.17 11.80
N VAL A 132 -22.29 -11.12 11.70
CA VAL A 132 -21.45 -11.31 10.53
C VAL A 132 -21.51 -12.75 10.05
N SER A 133 -21.69 -12.96 8.75
CA SER A 133 -21.51 -14.27 8.11
C SER A 133 -20.50 -14.12 6.97
N CYS A 134 -19.73 -15.18 6.72
CA CYS A 134 -18.64 -15.13 5.74
C CYS A 134 -18.51 -16.45 4.99
N GLY A 135 -17.79 -16.42 3.89
CA GLY A 135 -17.42 -17.60 3.12
C GLY A 135 -16.50 -18.55 3.91
N PRO A 136 -16.12 -19.67 3.29
CA PRO A 136 -15.20 -20.65 3.88
C PRO A 136 -13.91 -19.98 4.37
N ALA A 137 -13.35 -20.50 5.47
CA ALA A 137 -12.12 -20.01 6.11
C ALA A 137 -12.15 -18.52 6.53
N GLY A 138 -13.33 -17.91 6.67
CA GLY A 138 -13.45 -16.52 7.06
C GLY A 138 -13.10 -15.53 5.94
N ALA A 139 -13.40 -15.89 4.70
CA ALA A 139 -13.11 -15.09 3.51
C ALA A 139 -14.40 -14.47 2.92
N LEU A 140 -14.26 -13.73 1.82
CA LEU A 140 -15.40 -13.23 1.03
C LEU A 140 -16.19 -14.41 0.39
N PRO A 141 -17.50 -14.23 0.12
CA PRO A 141 -18.31 -13.06 0.45
C PRO A 141 -18.53 -12.89 1.95
N LEU A 142 -18.62 -11.62 2.41
CA LEU A 142 -18.83 -11.23 3.78
C LEU A 142 -20.13 -10.46 3.91
N THR A 143 -21.07 -10.97 4.70
CA THR A 143 -22.32 -10.26 5.02
C THR A 143 -22.24 -9.64 6.42
N VAL A 144 -22.57 -8.37 6.52
CA VAL A 144 -22.64 -7.60 7.77
C VAL A 144 -24.09 -7.13 7.95
N ALA A 145 -24.78 -7.68 8.96
CA ALA A 145 -26.07 -7.16 9.41
C ALA A 145 -25.80 -6.11 10.51
N ALA A 146 -25.86 -4.84 10.11
CA ALA A 146 -25.46 -3.69 10.91
C ALA A 146 -26.63 -3.09 11.71
N ASP A 147 -26.37 -2.79 12.98
CA ASP A 147 -27.22 -1.96 13.84
C ASP A 147 -26.34 -1.13 14.81
N GLY A 148 -25.21 -0.63 14.30
CA GLY A 148 -24.17 0.04 15.07
C GLY A 148 -23.21 -0.95 15.75
N LEU A 149 -22.04 -0.44 16.13
CA LEU A 149 -21.02 -1.17 16.91
C LEU A 149 -20.95 -0.64 18.34
N ASP A 150 -20.73 -1.53 19.29
CA ASP A 150 -20.71 -1.16 20.71
C ASP A 150 -19.40 -0.48 21.13
N GLY A 151 -18.26 -0.89 20.56
CA GLY A 151 -16.95 -0.58 21.10
C GLY A 151 -16.60 -1.49 22.30
N GLY A 152 -15.54 -1.15 23.04
CA GLY A 152 -15.03 -1.91 24.18
C GLY A 152 -13.59 -2.39 23.99
N ASP A 153 -13.17 -3.38 24.79
CA ASP A 153 -11.83 -3.95 24.73
C ASP A 153 -11.75 -5.09 23.73
N LEU A 154 -10.70 -5.12 22.92
CA LEU A 154 -10.50 -6.10 21.86
C LEU A 154 -9.03 -6.52 21.77
N ASP A 155 -8.78 -7.84 21.81
CA ASP A 155 -7.50 -8.41 21.39
C ASP A 155 -7.55 -8.74 19.90
N LEU A 156 -6.59 -8.25 19.11
CA LEU A 156 -6.57 -8.46 17.67
C LEU A 156 -5.22 -9.03 17.23
N ASP A 157 -5.25 -10.18 16.54
CA ASP A 157 -4.08 -10.69 15.83
C ASP A 157 -3.83 -9.87 14.57
N SER A 158 -2.73 -9.13 14.56
CA SER A 158 -2.28 -8.27 13.46
C SER A 158 -1.06 -8.83 12.72
N SER A 159 -0.72 -10.11 12.93
CA SER A 159 0.45 -10.77 12.32
C SER A 159 0.35 -10.94 10.80
N PHE A 160 -0.87 -11.08 10.28
CA PHE A 160 -1.11 -11.22 8.84
C PHE A 160 -1.25 -9.89 8.13
N SER A 161 -1.84 -8.88 8.80
CA SER A 161 -2.12 -7.58 8.16
C SER A 161 -2.52 -6.52 9.18
N SER A 162 -1.87 -5.36 9.13
CA SER A 162 -2.29 -4.16 9.87
C SER A 162 -3.60 -3.56 9.35
N GLN A 163 -4.12 -4.02 8.21
CA GLN A 163 -5.34 -3.46 7.61
C GLN A 163 -6.60 -3.78 8.44
N TYR A 164 -6.62 -4.90 9.18
CA TYR A 164 -7.74 -5.21 10.08
C TYR A 164 -7.84 -4.17 11.20
N LEU A 165 -6.71 -3.90 11.86
CA LEU A 165 -6.60 -2.86 12.87
C LEU A 165 -6.99 -1.49 12.29
N THR A 166 -6.44 -1.14 11.14
CA THR A 166 -6.75 0.13 10.44
C THR A 166 -8.25 0.33 10.24
N GLY A 167 -8.95 -0.67 9.71
CA GLY A 167 -10.40 -0.59 9.46
C GLY A 167 -11.20 -0.37 10.76
N LEU A 168 -10.85 -1.11 11.82
CA LEU A 168 -11.49 -0.98 13.13
C LEU A 168 -11.22 0.39 13.77
N LEU A 169 -9.98 0.89 13.72
CA LEU A 169 -9.62 2.21 14.26
C LEU A 169 -10.39 3.33 13.54
N MET A 170 -10.47 3.29 12.21
CA MET A 170 -11.21 4.30 11.44
C MET A 170 -12.72 4.26 11.68
N ALA A 171 -13.29 3.10 12.01
CA ALA A 171 -14.71 2.98 12.37
C ALA A 171 -14.99 3.40 13.82
N ALA A 172 -13.99 3.33 14.71
CA ALA A 172 -14.16 3.48 16.15
C ALA A 172 -14.79 4.82 16.61
N PRO A 173 -14.48 6.00 16.01
CA PRO A 173 -15.14 7.24 16.40
C PRO A 173 -16.67 7.26 16.19
N LEU A 174 -17.20 6.34 15.37
CA LEU A 174 -18.63 6.17 15.10
C LEU A 174 -19.30 5.12 16.01
N MET A 175 -18.54 4.44 16.89
CA MET A 175 -19.06 3.45 17.83
C MET A 175 -19.76 4.10 19.02
N ARG A 176 -20.55 3.30 19.75
CA ARG A 176 -21.31 3.77 20.91
C ARG A 176 -20.42 4.09 22.11
N ARG A 177 -19.30 3.37 22.28
CA ARG A 177 -18.30 3.51 23.36
C ARG A 177 -16.90 3.52 22.79
N ALA A 178 -15.92 3.92 23.59
CA ALA A 178 -14.53 3.85 23.22
C ALA A 178 -14.14 2.42 22.82
N LEU A 179 -13.29 2.32 21.81
CA LEU A 179 -12.64 1.07 21.40
C LEU A 179 -11.19 1.09 21.91
N THR A 180 -10.81 0.08 22.69
CA THR A 180 -9.42 -0.18 23.06
C THR A 180 -8.97 -1.48 22.42
N VAL A 181 -8.02 -1.40 21.49
CA VAL A 181 -7.48 -2.59 20.82
C VAL A 181 -6.07 -2.88 21.32
N ARG A 182 -5.84 -4.12 21.75
CA ARG A 182 -4.50 -4.68 21.98
C ARG A 182 -4.08 -5.46 20.75
N ALA A 183 -3.23 -4.86 19.91
CA ALA A 183 -2.74 -5.46 18.69
C ALA A 183 -1.56 -6.41 18.98
N LYS A 184 -1.78 -7.73 18.80
CA LYS A 184 -0.72 -8.73 18.92
C LYS A 184 0.04 -8.88 17.62
N ALA A 185 1.38 -9.02 17.71
CA ALA A 185 2.26 -9.22 16.57
C ALA A 185 2.03 -8.22 15.42
N LEU A 186 1.92 -6.94 15.77
CA LEU A 186 1.64 -5.88 14.82
C LEU A 186 2.75 -5.76 13.76
N VAL A 187 2.38 -5.98 12.50
CA VAL A 187 3.24 -5.77 11.32
C VAL A 187 2.96 -4.43 10.66
N SER A 188 3.94 -3.90 9.92
CA SER A 188 3.79 -2.67 9.13
C SER A 188 3.27 -1.49 9.97
N ARG A 189 3.88 -1.23 11.10
CA ARG A 189 3.52 -0.18 12.06
C ARG A 189 3.32 1.20 11.42
N PRO A 190 4.12 1.67 10.46
CA PRO A 190 3.95 2.98 9.85
C PRO A 190 2.58 3.21 9.21
N TYR A 191 1.89 2.15 8.76
CA TYR A 191 0.51 2.29 8.24
C TYR A 191 -0.52 2.58 9.34
N ILE A 192 -0.25 2.17 10.59
CA ILE A 192 -1.07 2.55 11.74
C ILE A 192 -0.80 4.00 12.11
N ASP A 193 0.46 4.43 12.14
CA ASP A 193 0.84 5.82 12.41
C ASP A 193 0.21 6.78 11.39
N MET A 194 0.25 6.43 10.10
CA MET A 194 -0.45 7.14 9.03
C MET A 194 -1.97 7.21 9.30
N THR A 195 -2.58 6.10 9.71
CA THR A 195 -4.01 6.03 10.02
C THR A 195 -4.36 7.00 11.15
N LEU A 196 -3.61 6.94 12.26
CA LEU A 196 -3.83 7.80 13.40
C LEU A 196 -3.62 9.29 13.08
N ALA A 197 -2.63 9.61 12.25
CA ALA A 197 -2.38 10.98 11.78
C ALA A 197 -3.57 11.50 10.95
N LEU A 198 -4.07 10.71 10.00
CA LEU A 198 -5.22 11.09 9.19
C LEU A 198 -6.50 11.17 10.03
N MET A 199 -6.74 10.25 10.97
CA MET A 199 -7.87 10.32 11.89
C MET A 199 -7.85 11.62 12.71
N ARG A 200 -6.68 12.03 13.20
CA ARG A 200 -6.52 13.32 13.92
C ARG A 200 -6.77 14.52 13.02
N HIS A 201 -6.32 14.47 11.75
CA HIS A 201 -6.59 15.52 10.75
C HIS A 201 -8.10 15.72 10.56
N PHE A 202 -8.88 14.62 10.55
CA PHE A 202 -10.34 14.65 10.50
C PHE A 202 -11.01 14.83 11.90
N GLY A 203 -10.25 15.17 12.93
CA GLY A 203 -10.75 15.58 14.24
C GLY A 203 -11.08 14.46 15.22
N ALA A 204 -10.71 13.20 14.94
CA ALA A 204 -10.88 12.10 15.88
C ALA A 204 -9.83 12.12 17.01
N THR A 205 -10.23 11.60 18.17
CA THR A 205 -9.35 11.45 19.33
C THR A 205 -8.88 9.99 19.44
N ALA A 206 -7.60 9.76 19.22
CA ALA A 206 -6.96 8.46 19.33
C ALA A 206 -5.68 8.59 20.18
N GLU A 207 -5.51 7.68 21.11
CA GLU A 207 -4.38 7.56 22.03
C GLU A 207 -3.66 6.24 21.77
N ASP A 208 -2.37 6.32 21.46
CA ASP A 208 -1.47 5.19 21.30
C ASP A 208 -0.62 5.08 22.56
N HIS A 209 -0.71 3.96 23.25
CA HIS A 209 -0.01 3.74 24.53
C HIS A 209 1.42 3.21 24.36
N GLY A 210 1.86 2.95 23.13
CA GLY A 210 3.24 2.53 22.82
C GLY A 210 3.53 1.04 23.04
N ASP A 211 2.63 0.30 23.67
CA ASP A 211 2.76 -1.15 23.96
C ASP A 211 1.96 -2.04 23.00
N GLY A 212 1.50 -1.49 21.87
CA GLY A 212 0.60 -2.15 20.94
C GLY A 212 -0.89 -1.93 21.28
N THR A 213 -1.19 -1.18 22.35
CA THR A 213 -2.55 -0.81 22.74
C THR A 213 -2.90 0.55 22.17
N ILE A 214 -4.06 0.66 21.53
CA ILE A 214 -4.58 1.91 20.97
C ILE A 214 -6.02 2.09 21.43
N THR A 215 -6.32 3.28 22.00
CA THR A 215 -7.67 3.66 22.42
C THR A 215 -8.21 4.77 21.53
N VAL A 216 -9.41 4.56 20.97
CA VAL A 216 -10.12 5.56 20.17
C VAL A 216 -11.44 5.90 20.85
N ARG A 217 -11.71 7.19 21.04
CA ARG A 217 -12.93 7.67 21.69
C ARG A 217 -14.04 7.96 20.67
N PRO A 218 -15.31 7.72 21.00
CA PRO A 218 -16.44 8.21 20.21
C PRO A 218 -16.38 9.74 20.06
N GLY A 219 -16.97 10.25 18.97
CA GLY A 219 -17.01 11.70 18.70
C GLY A 219 -17.20 12.00 17.22
N GLY A 220 -17.17 10.96 16.39
CA GLY A 220 -17.27 11.08 14.93
C GLY A 220 -16.07 11.78 14.31
N TYR A 221 -16.28 12.27 13.09
CA TYR A 221 -15.30 13.01 12.30
C TYR A 221 -15.87 14.36 11.85
N ARG A 222 -14.97 15.28 11.58
CA ARG A 222 -15.28 16.58 10.96
C ARG A 222 -14.68 16.63 9.57
N ALA A 223 -15.43 17.21 8.63
CA ALA A 223 -14.92 17.40 7.27
C ALA A 223 -13.64 18.25 7.30
N ALA A 224 -12.65 17.82 6.54
CA ALA A 224 -11.37 18.50 6.41
C ALA A 224 -10.81 18.23 5.01
N ASP A 225 -10.39 19.27 4.30
CA ASP A 225 -9.75 19.13 3.00
C ASP A 225 -8.37 18.51 3.16
N LEU A 226 -7.98 17.69 2.17
CA LEU A 226 -6.69 17.01 2.16
C LEU A 226 -6.10 17.00 0.76
N THR A 227 -4.82 17.37 0.64
CA THR A 227 -4.02 17.10 -0.55
C THR A 227 -3.21 15.84 -0.33
N VAL A 228 -3.38 14.85 -1.20
CA VAL A 228 -2.67 13.57 -1.12
C VAL A 228 -1.25 13.75 -1.61
N GLU A 229 -0.27 13.36 -0.79
CA GLU A 229 1.15 13.36 -1.16
C GLU A 229 1.48 12.23 -2.16
N PRO A 230 2.58 12.33 -2.94
CA PRO A 230 3.02 11.27 -3.85
C PRO A 230 3.23 9.94 -3.12
N ASP A 231 2.93 8.83 -3.79
CA ASP A 231 3.03 7.48 -3.22
C ASP A 231 4.48 7.05 -3.03
N ALA A 232 4.91 6.84 -1.78
CA ALA A 232 6.27 6.46 -1.43
C ALA A 232 6.62 5.04 -1.89
N SER A 233 5.66 4.10 -1.84
CA SER A 233 5.87 2.74 -2.36
C SER A 233 6.15 2.78 -3.87
N THR A 234 5.34 3.55 -4.60
CA THR A 234 5.51 3.74 -6.05
C THR A 234 6.80 4.50 -6.38
N ALA A 235 7.17 5.51 -5.58
CA ALA A 235 8.42 6.23 -5.73
C ALA A 235 9.64 5.30 -5.63
N SER A 236 9.55 4.19 -4.86
CA SER A 236 10.65 3.24 -4.71
C SER A 236 11.21 2.75 -6.04
N TYR A 237 10.36 2.55 -7.05
CA TYR A 237 10.77 2.05 -8.37
C TYR A 237 11.61 3.08 -9.14
N VAL A 238 11.18 4.34 -9.20
CA VAL A 238 11.94 5.38 -9.91
C VAL A 238 13.22 5.78 -9.16
N LEU A 239 13.20 5.71 -7.82
CA LEU A 239 14.39 5.95 -7.00
C LEU A 239 15.41 4.79 -7.16
N ALA A 240 14.94 3.53 -7.23
CA ALA A 240 15.79 2.38 -7.54
C ALA A 240 16.33 2.44 -8.98
N ALA A 241 15.50 2.87 -9.94
CA ALA A 241 15.94 3.10 -11.32
C ALA A 241 17.06 4.15 -11.40
N ALA A 242 16.98 5.23 -10.62
CA ALA A 242 18.07 6.19 -10.49
C ALA A 242 19.35 5.54 -9.97
N ALA A 243 19.26 4.71 -8.93
CA ALA A 243 20.40 4.01 -8.33
C ALA A 243 21.10 3.10 -9.35
N VAL A 244 20.35 2.28 -10.11
CA VAL A 244 20.92 1.29 -11.04
C VAL A 244 21.39 1.89 -12.37
N THR A 245 20.89 3.08 -12.76
CA THR A 245 21.27 3.74 -14.03
C THR A 245 22.34 4.82 -13.87
N GLY A 246 22.73 5.14 -12.64
CA GLY A 246 23.67 6.22 -12.35
C GLY A 246 23.12 7.63 -12.57
N ARG A 247 21.78 7.74 -12.76
CA ARG A 247 21.09 9.03 -12.94
C ARG A 247 20.67 9.61 -11.61
N GLY A 248 20.35 10.91 -11.59
CA GLY A 248 19.66 11.58 -10.50
C GLY A 248 18.16 11.67 -10.76
N VAL A 249 17.31 11.31 -9.79
CA VAL A 249 15.85 11.49 -9.86
C VAL A 249 15.36 12.14 -8.58
N THR A 250 14.50 13.15 -8.73
CA THR A 250 13.79 13.83 -7.64
C THR A 250 12.30 13.52 -7.71
N VAL A 251 11.70 13.19 -6.58
CA VAL A 251 10.25 13.08 -6.37
C VAL A 251 9.80 14.29 -5.55
N PRO A 252 9.26 15.34 -6.20
CA PRO A 252 8.75 16.52 -5.50
C PRO A 252 7.54 16.16 -4.63
N GLY A 253 7.39 16.84 -3.50
CA GLY A 253 6.26 16.65 -2.58
C GLY A 253 6.35 15.39 -1.71
N LEU A 254 7.33 14.52 -1.93
CA LEU A 254 7.63 13.37 -1.08
C LEU A 254 8.85 13.69 -0.20
N GLY A 255 8.62 14.43 0.86
CA GLY A 255 9.67 14.97 1.73
C GLY A 255 9.73 14.33 3.11
N GLY A 256 10.58 14.91 3.99
CA GLY A 256 10.82 14.40 5.35
C GLY A 256 9.60 14.44 6.28
N THR A 257 8.56 15.18 5.92
CA THR A 257 7.28 15.25 6.66
C THR A 257 6.24 14.25 6.18
N SER A 258 6.58 13.39 5.21
CA SER A 258 5.67 12.38 4.67
C SER A 258 5.13 11.46 5.77
N LEU A 259 3.84 11.15 5.69
CA LEU A 259 3.18 10.17 6.57
C LEU A 259 3.52 8.72 6.19
N GLN A 260 4.20 8.49 5.08
CA GLN A 260 4.43 7.17 4.50
C GLN A 260 5.76 6.59 4.98
N GLY A 261 5.72 5.50 5.75
CA GLY A 261 6.91 4.77 6.19
C GLY A 261 7.78 4.26 5.05
N ASP A 262 7.17 3.96 3.88
CA ASP A 262 7.86 3.47 2.69
C ASP A 262 8.90 4.46 2.12
N LEU A 263 8.87 5.74 2.53
CA LEU A 263 9.96 6.68 2.28
C LEU A 263 11.30 6.18 2.85
N GLY A 264 11.26 5.33 3.88
CA GLY A 264 12.42 4.63 4.44
C GLY A 264 13.22 3.84 3.40
N PHE A 265 12.61 3.47 2.26
CA PHE A 265 13.32 2.83 1.15
C PHE A 265 14.46 3.68 0.60
N ALA A 266 14.35 5.01 0.61
CA ALA A 266 15.45 5.91 0.23
C ALA A 266 16.71 5.67 1.10
N HIS A 267 16.53 5.38 2.40
CA HIS A 267 17.65 5.03 3.27
C HIS A 267 18.26 3.66 2.96
N VAL A 268 17.43 2.71 2.50
CA VAL A 268 17.93 1.42 2.00
C VAL A 268 18.78 1.61 0.75
N LEU A 269 18.38 2.47 -0.18
CA LEU A 269 19.18 2.81 -1.36
C LEU A 269 20.51 3.49 -1.00
N ARG A 270 20.58 4.26 0.08
CA ARG A 270 21.86 4.80 0.58
C ARG A 270 22.84 3.68 0.94
N ARG A 271 22.36 2.56 1.51
CA ARG A 271 23.19 1.38 1.82
C ARG A 271 23.71 0.70 0.56
N THR A 272 22.99 0.79 -0.57
CA THR A 272 23.49 0.28 -1.86
C THR A 272 24.50 1.23 -2.52
N GLY A 273 24.86 2.34 -1.89
CA GLY A 273 25.86 3.29 -2.37
C GLY A 273 25.29 4.47 -3.16
N ALA A 274 23.97 4.60 -3.29
CA ALA A 274 23.36 5.78 -3.88
C ALA A 274 23.47 6.99 -2.94
N HIS A 275 23.63 8.18 -3.54
CA HIS A 275 23.49 9.44 -2.80
C HIS A 275 22.01 9.77 -2.63
N VAL A 276 21.58 10.04 -1.40
CA VAL A 276 20.17 10.30 -1.04
C VAL A 276 20.06 11.61 -0.28
N ALA A 277 19.24 12.52 -0.78
CA ALA A 277 18.85 13.76 -0.12
C ALA A 277 17.32 13.76 0.10
N VAL A 278 16.89 13.86 1.34
CA VAL A 278 15.49 14.03 1.75
C VAL A 278 15.38 15.43 2.35
N THR A 279 14.51 16.26 1.77
CA THR A 279 14.19 17.62 2.22
C THR A 279 12.69 17.74 2.42
N ASP A 280 12.20 18.86 2.92
CA ASP A 280 10.75 19.08 3.01
C ASP A 280 10.08 19.19 1.63
N ALA A 281 10.82 19.62 0.61
CA ALA A 281 10.32 19.79 -0.75
C ALA A 281 10.25 18.47 -1.56
N GLY A 282 11.00 17.44 -1.13
CA GLY A 282 11.03 16.16 -1.86
C GLY A 282 12.28 15.33 -1.58
N THR A 283 12.30 14.17 -2.21
CA THR A 283 13.38 13.18 -2.09
C THR A 283 14.11 13.04 -3.41
N THR A 284 15.44 13.12 -3.36
CA THR A 284 16.34 12.93 -4.51
C THR A 284 17.25 11.74 -4.26
N VAL A 285 17.33 10.84 -5.23
CA VAL A 285 18.33 9.75 -5.26
C VAL A 285 19.20 9.91 -6.51
N THR A 286 20.52 9.78 -6.33
CA THR A 286 21.48 9.76 -7.43
C THR A 286 22.33 8.51 -7.32
N GLY A 287 22.31 7.68 -8.36
CA GLY A 287 23.13 6.48 -8.44
C GLY A 287 24.62 6.79 -8.66
N ARG A 288 25.48 5.79 -8.44
CA ARG A 288 26.89 5.88 -8.89
C ARG A 288 26.92 5.99 -10.40
N PRO A 289 27.90 6.71 -10.99
CA PRO A 289 27.94 6.96 -12.45
C PRO A 289 27.90 5.70 -13.32
N ASP A 290 28.43 4.59 -12.81
CA ASP A 290 28.43 3.26 -13.45
C ASP A 290 27.19 2.42 -13.14
N GLY A 291 26.31 2.91 -12.26
CA GLY A 291 25.12 2.20 -11.77
C GLY A 291 25.43 0.97 -10.90
N SER A 292 26.68 0.86 -10.38
CA SER A 292 27.06 -0.22 -9.46
C SER A 292 26.38 -0.11 -8.12
N LEU A 293 26.04 -1.25 -7.52
CA LEU A 293 25.42 -1.32 -6.20
C LEU A 293 26.35 -2.04 -5.21
N THR A 294 26.36 -1.56 -3.97
CA THR A 294 27.00 -2.24 -2.84
C THR A 294 26.02 -3.24 -2.24
N GLY A 295 26.47 -4.47 -2.03
CA GLY A 295 25.80 -5.51 -1.28
C GLY A 295 26.46 -5.80 0.07
N GLY A 296 26.43 -7.07 0.51
CA GLY A 296 27.09 -7.54 1.72
C GLY A 296 26.37 -7.12 3.01
N PHE A 297 25.07 -6.90 2.97
CA PHE A 297 24.29 -6.50 4.15
C PHE A 297 22.95 -7.23 4.29
N ALA A 298 22.46 -7.26 5.53
CA ALA A 298 21.09 -7.61 5.85
C ALA A 298 20.28 -6.37 6.23
N VAL A 299 18.98 -6.36 5.87
CA VAL A 299 18.07 -5.25 6.17
C VAL A 299 16.70 -5.77 6.57
N ASP A 300 16.17 -5.23 7.68
CA ASP A 300 14.77 -5.41 8.05
C ASP A 300 13.91 -4.49 7.20
N MET A 301 12.93 -5.06 6.49
CA MET A 301 11.97 -4.32 5.69
C MET A 301 10.51 -4.57 6.14
N GLY A 302 10.30 -5.05 7.36
CA GLY A 302 8.98 -5.34 7.91
C GLY A 302 8.05 -4.14 7.89
N ASP A 303 8.57 -2.96 8.22
CA ASP A 303 7.80 -1.71 8.23
C ASP A 303 7.63 -1.07 6.85
N ILE A 304 8.44 -1.46 5.87
CA ILE A 304 8.40 -0.98 4.48
C ILE A 304 8.27 -2.13 3.49
N SER A 305 7.55 -3.17 3.88
CA SER A 305 7.48 -4.44 3.15
C SER A 305 6.89 -4.35 1.74
N ASP A 306 6.21 -3.28 1.41
CA ASP A 306 5.71 -3.04 0.06
C ASP A 306 6.82 -2.60 -0.92
N THR A 307 8.03 -2.29 -0.42
CA THR A 307 9.18 -1.89 -1.23
C THR A 307 10.28 -2.97 -1.32
N PHE A 308 10.15 -4.10 -0.59
CA PHE A 308 11.21 -5.12 -0.60
C PHE A 308 11.43 -5.73 -1.98
N MET A 309 10.37 -5.88 -2.79
CA MET A 309 10.46 -6.43 -4.15
C MET A 309 11.33 -5.54 -5.06
N THR A 310 11.28 -4.22 -4.83
CA THR A 310 12.13 -3.26 -5.54
C THR A 310 13.61 -3.51 -5.23
N LEU A 311 13.97 -3.66 -3.94
CA LEU A 311 15.34 -4.00 -3.55
C LEU A 311 15.76 -5.37 -4.07
N ALA A 312 14.88 -6.36 -3.92
CA ALA A 312 15.16 -7.74 -4.34
C ALA A 312 15.41 -7.84 -5.85
N ALA A 313 14.63 -7.11 -6.68
CA ALA A 313 14.81 -7.12 -8.13
C ALA A 313 16.16 -6.51 -8.56
N ILE A 314 16.66 -5.48 -7.87
CA ILE A 314 17.93 -4.84 -8.22
C ILE A 314 19.14 -5.48 -7.53
N ALA A 315 18.93 -6.32 -6.51
CA ALA A 315 20.00 -6.95 -5.74
C ALA A 315 21.00 -7.80 -6.58
N PRO A 316 20.60 -8.46 -7.69
CA PRO A 316 21.55 -9.14 -8.58
C PRO A 316 22.66 -8.24 -9.13
N LEU A 317 22.44 -6.92 -9.21
CA LEU A 317 23.40 -5.91 -9.70
C LEU A 317 24.41 -5.48 -8.63
N ALA A 318 24.29 -5.97 -7.41
CA ALA A 318 25.19 -5.63 -6.31
C ALA A 318 26.51 -6.43 -6.39
N ASP A 319 27.53 -5.96 -5.67
CA ASP A 319 28.86 -6.62 -5.58
C ASP A 319 28.92 -7.80 -4.58
N ALA A 320 27.91 -7.90 -3.68
CA ALA A 320 27.81 -8.98 -2.68
C ALA A 320 26.34 -9.28 -2.35
N PRO A 321 26.04 -10.44 -1.69
CA PRO A 321 24.67 -10.82 -1.38
C PRO A 321 23.92 -9.80 -0.51
N ILE A 322 22.61 -9.63 -0.77
CA ILE A 322 21.71 -8.82 0.05
C ILE A 322 20.68 -9.73 0.69
N THR A 323 20.52 -9.65 2.02
CA THR A 323 19.51 -10.37 2.78
C THR A 323 18.41 -9.39 3.22
N ILE A 324 17.17 -9.69 2.86
CA ILE A 324 15.97 -8.94 3.26
C ILE A 324 15.18 -9.81 4.23
N HIS A 325 14.84 -9.28 5.40
CA HIS A 325 14.07 -10.02 6.42
C HIS A 325 12.94 -9.18 7.02
N GLY A 326 12.13 -9.78 7.93
CA GLY A 326 10.95 -9.13 8.50
C GLY A 326 9.74 -9.11 7.56
N ILE A 327 9.79 -9.82 6.43
CA ILE A 327 8.82 -9.71 5.34
C ILE A 327 7.81 -10.87 5.27
N GLY A 328 7.70 -11.70 6.32
CA GLY A 328 6.85 -12.91 6.31
C GLY A 328 5.38 -12.65 5.96
N HIS A 329 4.83 -11.53 6.42
CA HIS A 329 3.46 -11.12 6.11
C HIS A 329 3.23 -10.74 4.63
N ALA A 330 4.31 -10.54 3.86
CA ALA A 330 4.20 -10.28 2.42
C ALA A 330 3.76 -11.53 1.62
N ARG A 331 3.78 -12.73 2.22
CA ARG A 331 3.25 -13.96 1.61
C ARG A 331 1.72 -13.97 1.49
N PHE A 332 1.02 -13.13 2.27
CA PHE A 332 -0.45 -13.05 2.32
C PHE A 332 -1.02 -11.81 1.61
N LYS A 333 -0.26 -11.23 0.69
CA LYS A 333 -0.65 -10.05 -0.09
C LYS A 333 -1.35 -10.46 -1.40
N GLU A 334 -1.14 -9.72 -2.48
CA GLU A 334 -1.68 -10.01 -3.82
C GLU A 334 -1.17 -11.34 -4.37
N SER A 335 0.06 -11.69 -4.03
CA SER A 335 0.73 -12.97 -4.29
C SER A 335 1.53 -13.38 -3.05
N ASP A 336 2.05 -14.61 -2.99
CA ASP A 336 3.19 -14.89 -2.12
C ASP A 336 4.41 -14.17 -2.73
N ARG A 337 4.64 -12.93 -2.28
CA ARG A 337 5.63 -12.04 -2.87
C ARG A 337 7.07 -12.54 -2.70
N ILE A 338 7.36 -13.28 -1.63
CA ILE A 338 8.69 -13.87 -1.43
C ILE A 338 8.93 -14.96 -2.47
N GLU A 339 7.95 -15.86 -2.64
CA GLU A 339 8.01 -16.93 -3.62
C GLU A 339 8.02 -16.39 -5.06
N ALA A 340 7.18 -15.38 -5.36
CA ALA A 340 7.12 -14.76 -6.69
C ALA A 340 8.46 -14.12 -7.08
N VAL A 341 9.10 -13.40 -6.16
CA VAL A 341 10.43 -12.83 -6.38
C VAL A 341 11.48 -13.91 -6.59
N ALA A 342 11.49 -14.95 -5.74
CA ALA A 342 12.46 -16.03 -5.84
C ALA A 342 12.35 -16.78 -7.17
N ARG A 343 11.13 -17.11 -7.62
CA ARG A 343 10.89 -17.78 -8.91
C ARG A 343 11.33 -16.95 -10.10
N ASN A 344 11.01 -15.68 -10.11
CA ASN A 344 11.40 -14.77 -11.19
C ASN A 344 12.92 -14.58 -11.25
N LEU A 345 13.58 -14.44 -10.09
CA LEU A 345 15.05 -14.37 -10.04
C LEU A 345 15.69 -15.68 -10.48
N ALA A 346 15.14 -16.83 -10.12
CA ALA A 346 15.62 -18.14 -10.59
C ALA A 346 15.46 -18.30 -12.12
N ALA A 347 14.34 -17.81 -12.70
CA ALA A 347 14.16 -17.80 -14.16
C ALA A 347 15.21 -16.95 -14.88
N LEU A 348 15.68 -15.88 -14.24
CA LEU A 348 16.78 -15.02 -14.72
C LEU A 348 18.19 -15.63 -14.46
N GLY A 349 18.29 -16.82 -13.84
CA GLY A 349 19.55 -17.47 -13.50
C GLY A 349 20.19 -16.99 -12.19
N ILE A 350 19.46 -16.23 -11.36
CA ILE A 350 19.96 -15.68 -10.11
C ILE A 350 19.70 -16.64 -8.95
N ARG A 351 20.74 -16.93 -8.18
CA ARG A 351 20.63 -17.73 -6.95
C ARG A 351 19.97 -16.95 -5.85
N THR A 352 18.96 -17.56 -5.20
CA THR A 352 18.30 -17.04 -4.01
C THR A 352 18.22 -18.10 -2.91
N GLU A 353 18.14 -17.64 -1.66
CA GLU A 353 17.88 -18.48 -0.50
C GLU A 353 16.70 -17.87 0.25
N GLN A 354 15.58 -18.59 0.32
CA GLN A 354 14.38 -18.08 0.98
C GLN A 354 14.09 -18.82 2.30
N GLY A 355 13.47 -18.09 3.22
CA GLY A 355 12.92 -18.60 4.48
C GLY A 355 11.48 -18.13 4.68
N PRO A 356 10.87 -18.44 5.82
CA PRO A 356 9.49 -18.03 6.09
C PRO A 356 9.26 -16.51 6.01
N ASP A 357 10.23 -15.72 6.45
CA ASP A 357 10.15 -14.25 6.58
C ASP A 357 11.31 -13.50 5.91
N ARG A 358 12.12 -14.18 5.09
CA ARG A 358 13.33 -13.60 4.51
C ARG A 358 13.64 -14.16 3.13
N ILE A 359 14.47 -13.41 2.40
CA ILE A 359 15.10 -13.83 1.16
C ILE A 359 16.52 -13.27 1.10
N THR A 360 17.49 -14.09 0.70
CA THR A 360 18.86 -13.67 0.36
C THR A 360 19.04 -13.79 -1.15
N ILE A 361 19.47 -12.71 -1.78
CA ILE A 361 19.73 -12.65 -3.23
C ILE A 361 21.23 -12.55 -3.45
N HIS A 362 21.77 -13.42 -4.28
CA HIS A 362 23.18 -13.40 -4.67
C HIS A 362 23.38 -12.58 -5.94
N PRO A 363 24.53 -11.85 -6.06
CA PRO A 363 24.90 -11.19 -7.31
C PRO A 363 25.01 -12.18 -8.46
N GLY A 364 24.71 -11.72 -9.66
CA GLY A 364 24.86 -12.55 -10.85
C GLY A 364 24.46 -11.87 -12.14
N ALA A 365 24.98 -12.38 -13.25
CA ALA A 365 24.54 -11.96 -14.58
C ALA A 365 23.13 -12.53 -14.84
N THR A 366 22.20 -11.68 -15.23
CA THR A 366 20.84 -12.09 -15.58
C THR A 366 20.76 -12.55 -17.02
N GLY A 367 20.10 -13.69 -17.25
CA GLY A 367 19.67 -14.13 -18.58
C GLY A 367 18.34 -13.51 -19.00
N PRO A 368 17.91 -13.73 -20.26
CA PRO A 368 16.58 -13.34 -20.71
C PRO A 368 15.51 -14.23 -20.06
N ALA A 369 14.38 -13.62 -19.65
CA ALA A 369 13.23 -14.38 -19.13
C ALA A 369 11.93 -13.57 -19.21
N GLU A 370 10.81 -14.29 -19.29
CA GLU A 370 9.49 -13.73 -19.04
C GLU A 370 9.20 -13.75 -17.53
N ILE A 371 8.87 -12.59 -16.99
CA ILE A 371 8.54 -12.42 -15.58
C ILE A 371 7.08 -12.73 -15.36
N ALA A 372 6.79 -13.67 -14.48
CA ALA A 372 5.45 -13.95 -14.02
C ALA A 372 5.01 -12.88 -13.02
N CYS A 373 4.07 -12.03 -13.43
CA CYS A 373 3.60 -10.89 -12.61
C CYS A 373 2.61 -11.34 -11.51
N TYR A 374 1.95 -12.49 -11.66
CA TYR A 374 0.93 -13.00 -10.71
C TYR A 374 -0.19 -12.00 -10.44
N ARG A 375 -0.52 -11.13 -11.41
CA ARG A 375 -1.45 -9.99 -11.25
C ARG A 375 -1.04 -9.08 -10.07
N ASP A 376 0.23 -9.06 -9.70
CA ASP A 376 0.81 -8.20 -8.66
C ASP A 376 1.63 -7.08 -9.31
N HIS A 377 1.07 -5.89 -9.32
CA HIS A 377 1.66 -4.68 -9.87
C HIS A 377 3.07 -4.40 -9.33
N ARG A 378 3.37 -4.81 -8.07
CA ARG A 378 4.68 -4.58 -7.48
C ARG A 378 5.76 -5.48 -8.08
N ILE A 379 5.41 -6.71 -8.43
CA ILE A 379 6.32 -7.60 -9.17
C ILE A 379 6.61 -7.00 -10.54
N ALA A 380 5.58 -6.63 -11.30
CA ALA A 380 5.74 -6.03 -12.62
C ALA A 380 6.65 -4.79 -12.59
N MET A 381 6.38 -3.84 -11.68
CA MET A 381 7.15 -2.60 -11.58
C MET A 381 8.59 -2.85 -11.11
N ALA A 382 8.82 -3.74 -10.14
CA ALA A 382 10.15 -4.05 -9.62
C ALA A 382 11.06 -4.67 -10.69
N PHE A 383 10.56 -5.66 -11.43
CA PHE A 383 11.33 -6.29 -12.49
C PHE A 383 11.49 -5.42 -13.75
N SER A 384 10.57 -4.47 -13.98
CA SER A 384 10.78 -3.43 -15.00
C SER A 384 11.98 -2.54 -14.68
N VAL A 385 12.24 -2.26 -13.39
CA VAL A 385 13.44 -1.52 -12.98
C VAL A 385 14.72 -2.32 -13.26
N LEU A 386 14.72 -3.63 -12.97
CA LEU A 386 15.85 -4.50 -13.34
C LEU A 386 16.08 -4.49 -14.85
N GLY A 387 15.00 -4.48 -15.65
CA GLY A 387 15.04 -4.46 -17.11
C GLY A 387 15.78 -3.26 -17.70
N LEU A 388 15.94 -2.14 -16.96
CA LEU A 388 16.77 -1.01 -17.40
C LEU A 388 18.26 -1.38 -17.54
N ARG A 389 18.72 -2.43 -16.89
CA ARG A 389 20.12 -2.90 -16.90
C ARG A 389 20.28 -4.32 -17.45
N ALA A 390 19.22 -5.09 -17.42
CA ALA A 390 19.19 -6.49 -17.85
C ALA A 390 18.42 -6.62 -19.18
N GLY A 391 19.08 -7.04 -20.22
CA GLY A 391 18.44 -7.26 -21.53
C GLY A 391 17.56 -8.53 -21.52
N GLY A 392 16.50 -8.53 -22.37
CA GLY A 392 15.67 -9.71 -22.60
C GLY A 392 14.65 -10.02 -21.51
N ILE A 393 14.33 -9.07 -20.64
CA ILE A 393 13.22 -9.18 -19.69
C ILE A 393 11.92 -8.80 -20.40
N THR A 394 10.90 -9.67 -20.29
CA THR A 394 9.51 -9.42 -20.68
C THR A 394 8.59 -9.62 -19.48
N LEU A 395 7.37 -9.13 -19.54
CA LEU A 395 6.33 -9.33 -18.52
C LEU A 395 5.16 -10.08 -19.14
N ASP A 396 4.61 -11.06 -18.41
CA ASP A 396 3.40 -11.81 -18.83
C ASP A 396 2.14 -10.93 -18.72
N ASP A 397 2.10 -9.99 -17.76
CA ASP A 397 0.98 -9.05 -17.57
C ASP A 397 1.52 -7.64 -17.22
N PRO A 398 1.97 -6.86 -18.22
CA PRO A 398 2.43 -5.49 -17.98
C PRO A 398 1.30 -4.55 -17.55
N SER A 399 0.05 -4.90 -17.81
CA SER A 399 -1.12 -4.05 -17.52
C SER A 399 -1.48 -4.01 -16.03
N CYS A 400 -1.08 -5.02 -15.24
CA CYS A 400 -1.39 -5.10 -13.82
C CYS A 400 -0.88 -3.91 -12.99
N VAL A 401 0.06 -3.10 -13.53
CA VAL A 401 0.50 -1.83 -12.92
C VAL A 401 -0.65 -0.82 -12.78
N GLY A 402 -1.73 -0.97 -13.57
CA GLY A 402 -2.96 -0.16 -13.50
C GLY A 402 -3.59 -0.11 -12.12
N LYS A 403 -3.33 -1.11 -11.29
CA LYS A 403 -3.81 -1.17 -9.92
C LYS A 403 -3.34 -0.01 -9.03
N THR A 404 -2.11 0.53 -9.29
CA THR A 404 -1.53 1.62 -8.47
C THR A 404 -0.82 2.69 -9.27
N PHE A 405 -0.36 2.41 -10.48
CA PHE A 405 0.30 3.39 -11.33
C PHE A 405 0.03 3.12 -12.81
N PRO A 406 -1.14 3.47 -13.35
CA PRO A 406 -1.48 3.21 -14.76
C PRO A 406 -0.47 3.76 -15.76
N GLY A 407 0.20 4.87 -15.44
CA GLY A 407 1.22 5.51 -16.29
C GLY A 407 2.67 5.05 -16.05
N PHE A 408 2.91 4.00 -15.27
CA PHE A 408 4.26 3.61 -14.81
C PHE A 408 5.26 3.40 -15.95
N HIS A 409 4.92 2.61 -16.93
CA HIS A 409 5.84 2.30 -18.03
C HIS A 409 6.16 3.51 -18.90
N ALA A 410 5.18 4.40 -19.10
CA ALA A 410 5.39 5.67 -19.81
C ALA A 410 6.33 6.59 -19.03
N GLU A 411 6.17 6.66 -17.72
CA GLU A 411 7.02 7.47 -16.85
C GLU A 411 8.45 6.92 -16.77
N LEU A 412 8.60 5.60 -16.70
CA LEU A 412 9.91 4.94 -16.68
C LEU A 412 10.68 5.22 -17.99
N ARG A 413 10.01 5.10 -19.16
CA ARG A 413 10.60 5.46 -20.48
C ARG A 413 10.95 6.95 -20.57
N ARG A 414 10.09 7.82 -20.04
CA ARG A 414 10.34 9.28 -20.04
C ARG A 414 11.58 9.66 -19.23
N LEU A 415 11.76 9.00 -18.06
CA LEU A 415 12.93 9.26 -17.19
C LEU A 415 14.22 8.62 -17.71
N PHE A 416 14.13 7.47 -18.38
CA PHE A 416 15.28 6.66 -18.77
C PHE A 416 15.24 6.25 -20.26
N PRO A 417 15.18 7.22 -21.20
CA PRO A 417 14.97 6.93 -22.63
C PRO A 417 16.12 6.16 -23.28
N ASP A 418 17.33 6.26 -22.71
CA ASP A 418 18.53 5.59 -23.24
C ASP A 418 18.71 4.14 -22.70
N HIS A 419 17.79 3.68 -21.86
CA HIS A 419 17.83 2.34 -21.26
C HIS A 419 16.77 1.43 -21.85
N THR A 420 17.08 0.14 -21.92
CA THR A 420 16.12 -0.88 -22.36
C THR A 420 14.96 -0.93 -21.36
N THR A 421 13.74 -0.83 -21.86
CA THR A 421 12.55 -1.19 -21.07
C THR A 421 12.11 -2.61 -21.44
N PRO A 422 11.48 -3.37 -20.55
CA PRO A 422 10.96 -4.70 -20.89
C PRO A 422 10.10 -4.66 -22.15
N GLN A 423 10.26 -5.67 -23.02
CA GLN A 423 9.46 -5.79 -24.24
C GLN A 423 8.01 -6.19 -23.90
N GLY A 424 7.05 -5.69 -24.68
CA GLY A 424 5.62 -5.93 -24.47
C GLY A 424 4.88 -4.81 -23.74
N ILE A 425 5.56 -3.68 -23.53
CA ILE A 425 5.00 -2.50 -22.83
C ILE A 425 4.69 -1.39 -23.84
#